data_7caac43d6cc135348eb1a1115176e45f
#
_entry.id   7caac43d6cc135348eb1a1115176e45f
#
_cell.length_a   1.000
_cell.length_b   1.000
_cell.length_c   1.000
_cell.angle_alpha   90.00
_cell.angle_beta   90.00
_cell.angle_gamma   90.00
#
_symmetry.space_group_name_H-M   'P 1'
#
loop_
_entity.id
_entity.type
_entity.pdbx_description
1 polymer ?
#
loop_
_entity_poly.entity_id
_entity_poly.type
_entity_poly.pdbx_seq_one_letter_code
_entity_poly.pdbx_strand_id
1 'polypeptide(L)'
;MKVKFISLASGSSGNCYYLGTETYGILIDAGIGIRTIKKTLKDYNILMDSIRAVFITHDHADHIKAVGNLGEKLNIPVYTTARIHAGINRSYCMTEKLSSSVRYLEKQEPMTLEDFHIESFEVPHDGTDNVGSVSYTHLT
;
A
#
# COMPACT_ATOMS: atom_id res chain seq x y z
N MET A 1 -12.98 11.25 -15.86
CA MET A 1 -11.76 10.72 -15.26
C MET A 1 -11.80 9.20 -15.27
N LYS A 2 -10.73 8.60 -15.74
CA LYS A 2 -10.64 7.14 -15.78
C LYS A 2 -9.86 6.63 -14.57
N VAL A 3 -10.34 5.54 -14.00
CA VAL A 3 -9.67 4.85 -12.92
C VAL A 3 -9.17 3.51 -13.42
N LYS A 4 -7.93 3.20 -13.10
CA LYS A 4 -7.31 1.94 -13.50
C LYS A 4 -6.98 1.12 -12.26
N PHE A 5 -7.42 -0.12 -12.24
CA PHE A 5 -7.09 -1.06 -11.18
C PHE A 5 -6.30 -2.21 -11.78
N ILE A 6 -5.13 -2.50 -11.20
CA ILE A 6 -4.26 -3.56 -11.69
C ILE A 6 -3.84 -4.45 -10.53
N SER A 7 -4.03 -5.75 -10.67
CA SER A 7 -3.46 -6.71 -9.72
C SER A 7 -2.05 -7.03 -10.18
N LEU A 8 -1.06 -6.58 -9.44
CA LEU A 8 0.32 -6.94 -9.72
C LEU A 8 0.62 -8.35 -9.25
N ALA A 9 0.01 -8.73 -8.14
CA ALA A 9 0.10 -10.08 -7.60
C ALA A 9 -1.01 -10.30 -6.59
N SER A 10 -1.50 -11.53 -6.51
CA SER A 10 -2.46 -11.90 -5.47
C SER A 10 -2.25 -13.37 -5.12
N GLY A 11 -2.22 -13.67 -3.81
CA GLY A 11 -2.05 -15.02 -3.34
C GLY A 11 -1.12 -15.11 -2.16
N SER A 12 -0.81 -16.33 -1.75
CA SER A 12 0.02 -16.57 -0.57
C SER A 12 1.49 -16.23 -0.78
N SER A 13 1.94 -16.09 -2.02
CA SER A 13 3.32 -15.73 -2.31
C SER A 13 3.54 -14.22 -2.38
N GLY A 14 2.47 -13.43 -2.41
CA GLY A 14 2.58 -11.98 -2.39
C GLY A 14 1.33 -11.31 -2.90
N ASN A 15 1.07 -10.12 -2.37
CA ASN A 15 -0.10 -9.32 -2.73
C ASN A 15 0.33 -7.89 -3.01
N CYS A 16 -0.11 -7.35 -4.13
CA CYS A 16 0.18 -5.97 -4.49
C CYS A 16 -0.82 -5.53 -5.56
N TYR A 17 -1.49 -4.42 -5.32
CA TYR A 17 -2.49 -3.88 -6.23
C TYR A 17 -2.21 -2.42 -6.50
N TYR A 18 -2.54 -1.99 -7.71
CA TYR A 18 -2.43 -0.60 -8.11
C TYR A 18 -3.83 -0.04 -8.37
N LEU A 19 -4.08 1.15 -7.85
CA LEU A 19 -5.30 1.89 -8.14
C LEU A 19 -4.90 3.31 -8.48
N GLY A 20 -5.29 3.79 -9.66
CA GLY A 20 -4.83 5.09 -10.08
C GLY A 20 -5.71 5.76 -11.11
N THR A 21 -5.39 7.02 -11.35
CA THR A 21 -5.96 7.83 -12.40
C THR A 21 -4.94 7.96 -13.53
N GLU A 22 -5.16 8.85 -14.45
CA GLU A 22 -4.23 9.08 -15.55
C GLU A 22 -2.94 9.75 -15.11
N THR A 23 -2.96 10.44 -13.96
CA THR A 23 -1.81 11.24 -13.51
C THR A 23 -1.13 10.74 -12.25
N TYR A 24 -1.81 9.95 -11.43
CA TYR A 24 -1.24 9.46 -10.17
C TYR A 24 -1.94 8.20 -9.72
N GLY A 25 -1.35 7.52 -8.75
CA GLY A 25 -1.94 6.31 -8.21
C GLY A 25 -1.41 5.96 -6.83
N ILE A 26 -1.95 4.88 -6.29
CA ILE A 26 -1.54 4.33 -5.01
C ILE A 26 -1.31 2.83 -5.16
N LEU A 27 -0.53 2.29 -4.25
CA LEU A 27 -0.37 0.84 -4.13
C LEU A 27 -1.11 0.36 -2.88
N ILE A 28 -1.73 -0.79 -2.98
CA ILE A 28 -2.39 -1.46 -1.87
C ILE A 28 -1.65 -2.76 -1.65
N ASP A 29 -0.97 -2.86 -0.51
CA ASP A 29 -0.03 -3.89 -0.18
C ASP A 29 1.19 -3.91 -1.11
N ALA A 30 2.28 -4.45 -0.63
CA ALA A 30 3.55 -4.49 -1.36
C ALA A 30 4.31 -5.75 -0.99
N GLY A 31 3.65 -6.89 -1.19
CA GLY A 31 4.15 -8.20 -0.76
C GLY A 31 5.02 -8.92 -1.78
N ILE A 32 5.41 -8.26 -2.85
CA ILE A 32 6.32 -8.82 -3.86
C ILE A 32 7.58 -7.96 -3.95
N GLY A 33 8.59 -8.46 -4.63
CA GLY A 33 9.86 -7.75 -4.71
C GLY A 33 9.75 -6.41 -5.44
N ILE A 34 10.59 -5.47 -5.03
CA ILE A 34 10.57 -4.11 -5.61
C ILE A 34 10.84 -4.12 -7.11
N ARG A 35 11.70 -5.01 -7.58
CA ARG A 35 12.00 -5.10 -9.01
C ARG A 35 10.77 -5.53 -9.81
N THR A 36 10.00 -6.47 -9.27
CA THR A 36 8.78 -6.94 -9.92
C THR A 36 7.74 -5.81 -9.97
N ILE A 37 7.61 -5.05 -8.89
CA ILE A 37 6.70 -3.91 -8.86
C ILE A 37 7.07 -2.91 -9.94
N LYS A 38 8.34 -2.52 -10.00
CA LYS A 38 8.81 -1.55 -10.97
C LYS A 38 8.59 -2.03 -12.41
N LYS A 39 8.91 -3.29 -12.67
CA LYS A 39 8.77 -3.86 -14.00
C LYS A 39 7.31 -3.91 -14.43
N THR A 40 6.43 -4.37 -13.54
CA THR A 40 5.02 -4.51 -13.86
C THR A 40 4.39 -3.15 -14.13
N LEU A 41 4.67 -2.16 -13.29
CA LEU A 41 4.16 -0.81 -13.51
C LEU A 41 4.66 -0.25 -14.83
N LYS A 42 5.92 -0.47 -15.15
CA LYS A 42 6.49 -0.02 -16.42
C LYS A 42 5.79 -0.68 -17.61
N ASP A 43 5.48 -1.96 -17.50
CA ASP A 43 4.75 -2.67 -18.56
C ASP A 43 3.38 -2.07 -18.83
N TYR A 44 2.80 -1.43 -17.83
CA TYR A 44 1.50 -0.73 -17.96
C TYR A 44 1.67 0.77 -18.22
N ASN A 45 2.90 1.21 -18.50
CA ASN A 45 3.21 2.62 -18.74
C ASN A 45 2.91 3.53 -17.54
N ILE A 46 3.14 3.01 -16.33
CA ILE A 46 2.91 3.76 -15.09
C ILE A 46 4.27 4.13 -14.50
N LEU A 47 4.47 5.42 -14.27
CA LEU A 47 5.72 5.92 -13.71
C LEU A 47 5.74 5.72 -12.20
N MET A 48 6.87 5.25 -11.67
CA MET A 48 7.02 5.14 -10.21
C MET A 48 6.80 6.48 -9.51
N ASP A 49 7.20 7.57 -10.15
CA ASP A 49 7.05 8.91 -9.59
C ASP A 49 5.59 9.32 -9.43
N SER A 50 4.67 8.64 -10.08
CA SER A 50 3.24 8.93 -9.98
C SER A 50 2.58 8.26 -8.76
N ILE A 51 3.31 7.37 -8.07
CA ILE A 51 2.76 6.68 -6.90
C ILE A 51 2.80 7.62 -5.69
N ARG A 52 1.64 7.95 -5.15
CA ARG A 52 1.49 8.92 -4.07
C ARG A 52 1.53 8.30 -2.68
N ALA A 53 1.19 7.02 -2.57
CA ALA A 53 1.10 6.37 -1.27
C ALA A 53 1.04 4.87 -1.42
N VAL A 54 1.39 4.18 -0.34
CA VAL A 54 1.23 2.72 -0.21
C VAL A 54 0.34 2.49 1.01
N PHE A 55 -0.70 1.70 0.83
CA PHE A 55 -1.62 1.33 1.92
C PHE A 55 -1.45 -0.13 2.23
N ILE A 56 -1.23 -0.45 3.51
CA ILE A 56 -0.97 -1.82 3.95
C ILE A 56 -2.17 -2.35 4.74
N THR A 57 -2.64 -3.53 4.36
CA THR A 57 -3.79 -4.16 4.99
C THR A 57 -3.42 -5.17 6.07
N HIS A 58 -2.24 -5.77 5.97
CA HIS A 58 -1.77 -6.81 6.89
C HIS A 58 -0.28 -6.64 7.14
N ASP A 59 0.19 -7.06 8.31
CA ASP A 59 1.62 -7.03 8.63
C ASP A 59 2.35 -8.33 8.28
N HIS A 60 1.72 -9.21 7.52
CA HIS A 60 2.31 -10.47 7.08
C HIS A 60 3.27 -10.25 5.90
N ALA A 61 4.26 -11.10 5.79
CA ALA A 61 5.32 -10.97 4.78
C ALA A 61 4.78 -10.86 3.35
N ASP A 62 3.69 -11.56 3.04
CA ASP A 62 3.09 -11.54 1.71
C ASP A 62 2.34 -10.23 1.40
N HIS A 63 2.39 -9.27 2.30
CA HIS A 63 1.82 -7.94 2.10
C HIS A 63 2.84 -6.80 2.24
N ILE A 64 4.02 -7.06 2.83
CA ILE A 64 4.93 -5.99 3.21
C ILE A 64 6.34 -6.09 2.63
N LYS A 65 6.62 -7.08 1.81
CA LYS A 65 7.97 -7.40 1.37
C LYS A 65 8.77 -6.22 0.81
N ALA A 66 8.15 -5.37 0.01
CA ALA A 66 8.83 -4.25 -0.63
C ALA A 66 8.59 -2.91 0.07
N VAL A 67 7.90 -2.91 1.21
CA VAL A 67 7.45 -1.66 1.81
C VAL A 67 8.62 -0.80 2.30
N GLY A 68 9.70 -1.40 2.75
CA GLY A 68 10.89 -0.66 3.15
C GLY A 68 11.53 0.11 1.99
N ASN A 69 11.65 -0.54 0.85
CA ASN A 69 12.16 0.11 -0.35
C ASN A 69 11.26 1.25 -0.81
N LEU A 70 9.96 0.98 -0.86
CA LEU A 70 9.01 2.00 -1.31
C LEU A 70 8.97 3.19 -0.37
N GLY A 71 8.93 2.94 0.94
CA GLY A 71 8.82 4.00 1.92
C GLY A 71 10.10 4.77 2.15
N GLU A 72 11.17 4.06 2.47
CA GLU A 72 12.40 4.74 2.92
C GLU A 72 13.38 5.08 1.81
N LYS A 73 13.40 4.31 0.73
CA LYS A 73 14.31 4.60 -0.38
C LYS A 73 13.65 5.45 -1.46
N LEU A 74 12.39 5.22 -1.75
CA LEU A 74 11.66 5.98 -2.75
C LEU A 74 10.81 7.10 -2.17
N ASN A 75 10.82 7.24 -0.84
CA ASN A 75 10.13 8.31 -0.11
C ASN A 75 8.63 8.36 -0.37
N ILE A 76 8.01 7.20 -0.49
CA ILE A 76 6.56 7.10 -0.67
C ILE A 76 5.92 6.88 0.70
N PRO A 77 4.97 7.73 1.12
CA PRO A 77 4.32 7.53 2.42
C PRO A 77 3.61 6.19 2.51
N VAL A 78 3.78 5.51 3.65
CA VAL A 78 3.18 4.21 3.92
C VAL A 78 2.10 4.39 4.98
N TYR A 79 0.85 4.17 4.59
CA TYR A 79 -0.31 4.38 5.45
C TYR A 79 -0.86 3.06 5.97
N THR A 80 -1.00 2.95 7.27
CA THR A 80 -1.72 1.86 7.91
C THR A 80 -1.93 2.22 9.38
N THR A 81 -2.55 1.34 10.16
CA THR A 81 -2.77 1.60 11.58
C THR A 81 -1.45 1.55 12.34
N ALA A 82 -1.42 2.17 13.52
CA ALA A 82 -0.25 2.16 14.37
C ALA A 82 0.17 0.73 14.72
N ARG A 83 -0.79 -0.15 14.96
CA ARG A 83 -0.52 -1.53 15.33
C ARG A 83 0.11 -2.30 14.18
N ILE A 84 -0.36 -2.09 12.96
CA ILE A 84 0.22 -2.73 11.78
C ILE A 84 1.62 -2.18 11.53
N HIS A 85 1.84 -0.88 11.68
CA HIS A 85 3.17 -0.30 11.56
C HIS A 85 4.14 -0.93 12.56
N ALA A 86 3.71 -1.15 13.79
CA ALA A 86 4.54 -1.83 14.78
C ALA A 86 4.86 -3.26 14.34
N GLY A 87 3.88 -3.95 13.78
CA GLY A 87 4.08 -5.30 13.26
C GLY A 87 5.04 -5.34 12.08
N ILE A 88 4.94 -4.37 11.18
CA ILE A 88 5.87 -4.25 10.05
C ILE A 88 7.30 -4.14 10.55
N ASN A 89 7.53 -3.23 11.49
CA ASN A 89 8.89 -2.98 11.98
C ASN A 89 9.46 -4.12 12.82
N ARG A 90 8.62 -5.03 13.30
CA ARG A 90 9.08 -6.24 13.99
C ARG A 90 9.31 -7.41 13.04
N SER A 91 8.88 -7.30 11.79
CA SER A 91 8.90 -8.42 10.87
C SER A 91 10.32 -8.80 10.46
N TYR A 92 10.56 -10.10 10.40
CA TYR A 92 11.86 -10.63 9.99
C TYR A 92 12.20 -10.32 8.54
N CYS A 93 11.20 -10.05 7.71
CA CYS A 93 11.43 -9.77 6.29
C CYS A 93 11.85 -8.32 6.04
N MET A 94 11.82 -7.48 7.08
CA MET A 94 12.19 -6.07 6.94
C MET A 94 13.67 -5.88 7.18
N THR A 95 14.40 -5.53 6.14
CA THR A 95 15.81 -5.19 6.25
C THR A 95 16.01 -3.74 6.65
N GLU A 96 15.00 -2.90 6.43
CA GLU A 96 15.06 -1.49 6.77
C GLU A 96 13.74 -1.10 7.41
N LYS A 97 13.81 -0.58 8.63
CA LYS A 97 12.59 -0.20 9.36
C LYS A 97 12.04 1.11 8.82
N LEU A 98 10.71 1.23 8.85
CA LEU A 98 10.05 2.45 8.42
C LEU A 98 10.22 3.53 9.49
N SER A 99 10.50 4.74 9.05
CA SER A 99 10.61 5.90 9.94
C SER A 99 10.00 7.13 9.27
N SER A 100 10.68 7.73 8.31
CA SER A 100 10.19 8.95 7.67
C SER A 100 8.94 8.74 6.84
N SER A 101 8.71 7.52 6.37
CA SER A 101 7.56 7.20 5.52
C SER A 101 6.30 6.86 6.31
N VAL A 102 6.40 6.72 7.63
CA VAL A 102 5.28 6.28 8.46
C VAL A 102 4.14 7.30 8.43
N ARG A 103 2.93 6.83 8.13
CA ARG A 103 1.70 7.60 8.26
C ARG A 103 0.67 6.68 8.90
N TYR A 104 -0.22 7.25 9.71
CA TYR A 104 -1.18 6.46 10.46
C TYR A 104 -2.59 6.66 9.95
N LEU A 105 -3.32 5.57 9.88
CA LEU A 105 -4.76 5.58 9.63
C LEU A 105 -5.46 5.27 10.94
N GLU A 106 -6.47 6.07 11.28
CA GLU A 106 -7.34 5.75 12.40
C GLU A 106 -8.46 4.86 11.90
N LYS A 107 -8.74 3.79 12.65
CA LYS A 107 -9.81 2.87 12.26
C LYS A 107 -11.14 3.61 12.20
N GLN A 108 -11.90 3.32 11.17
CA GLN A 108 -13.23 3.89 10.95
C GLN A 108 -13.26 5.39 10.75
N GLU A 109 -12.10 6.02 10.63
CA GLU A 109 -12.03 7.42 10.25
C GLU A 109 -11.60 7.52 8.79
N PRO A 110 -12.43 8.07 7.92
CA PRO A 110 -12.06 8.21 6.52
C PRO A 110 -11.02 9.29 6.32
N MET A 111 -10.19 9.10 5.33
CA MET A 111 -9.27 10.14 4.88
C MET A 111 -9.40 10.29 3.37
N THR A 112 -9.01 11.43 2.88
CA THR A 112 -9.01 11.70 1.45
C THR A 112 -7.58 11.97 0.99
N LEU A 113 -7.16 11.27 -0.05
CA LEU A 113 -5.90 11.51 -0.70
C LEU A 113 -6.21 11.81 -2.16
N GLU A 114 -6.08 13.08 -2.53
CA GLU A 114 -6.47 13.56 -3.86
C GLU A 114 -7.90 13.14 -4.17
N ASP A 115 -8.13 12.28 -5.17
CA ASP A 115 -9.47 11.84 -5.52
C ASP A 115 -9.90 10.54 -4.84
N PHE A 116 -9.05 9.99 -3.98
CA PHE A 116 -9.35 8.74 -3.30
C PHE A 116 -9.91 8.97 -1.92
N HIS A 117 -10.98 8.27 -1.63
CA HIS A 117 -11.57 8.23 -0.30
C HIS A 117 -11.18 6.90 0.33
N ILE A 118 -10.52 6.96 1.47
CA ILE A 118 -9.93 5.78 2.10
C ILE A 118 -10.52 5.60 3.48
N GLU A 119 -11.04 4.41 3.74
CA GLU A 119 -11.55 4.05 5.04
C GLU A 119 -10.86 2.79 5.51
N SER A 120 -10.55 2.73 6.79
CA SER A 120 -10.01 1.54 7.40
C SER A 120 -11.07 0.89 8.27
N PHE A 121 -11.10 -0.43 8.29
CA PHE A 121 -12.00 -1.18 9.15
C PHE A 121 -11.33 -2.48 9.56
N GLU A 122 -11.81 -3.04 10.67
CA GLU A 122 -11.27 -4.27 11.19
C GLU A 122 -11.85 -5.45 10.45
N VAL A 123 -10.98 -6.36 10.04
CA VAL A 123 -11.40 -7.58 9.35
C VAL A 123 -11.01 -8.75 10.24
N PRO A 124 -11.95 -9.67 10.55
CA PRO A 124 -11.59 -10.86 11.31
C PRO A 124 -10.55 -11.67 10.56
N HIS A 125 -9.40 -11.87 11.17
CA HIS A 125 -8.30 -12.56 10.55
C HIS A 125 -7.26 -12.93 11.60
N ASP A 126 -6.40 -13.87 11.28
CA ASP A 126 -5.24 -14.17 12.11
C ASP A 126 -4.22 -13.06 11.94
N GLY A 127 -3.74 -12.52 13.04
CA GLY A 127 -2.78 -11.44 12.99
C GLY A 127 -3.13 -10.37 14.00
N THR A 128 -2.30 -9.33 14.04
CA THR A 128 -2.49 -8.27 15.02
C THR A 128 -3.69 -7.42 14.71
N ASP A 129 -3.66 -6.76 13.59
CA ASP A 129 -4.71 -5.88 13.13
C ASP A 129 -4.80 -6.05 11.64
N ASN A 130 -6.01 -6.00 11.13
CA ASN A 130 -6.21 -6.07 9.69
C ASN A 130 -7.09 -4.91 9.29
N VAL A 131 -6.67 -4.16 8.28
CA VAL A 131 -7.47 -3.09 7.74
C VAL A 131 -7.77 -3.42 6.30
N GLY A 132 -8.96 -3.10 5.92
CA GLY A 132 -9.30 -3.29 4.54
C GLY A 132 -10.13 -2.14 4.12
N SER A 133 -9.85 -1.55 3.09
CA SER A 133 -10.65 -0.84 2.17
C SER A 133 -10.07 0.49 1.76
N VAL A 134 -9.84 0.54 0.50
CA VAL A 134 -9.61 1.77 -0.20
C VAL A 134 -10.73 1.88 -1.20
N SER A 135 -11.45 2.97 -1.18
CA SER A 135 -12.46 3.20 -2.17
C SER A 135 -12.13 4.44 -2.95
N TYR A 136 -12.54 4.44 -4.19
CA TYR A 136 -12.38 5.58 -5.07
C TYR A 136 -13.64 6.41 -5.07
N THR A 137 -13.50 7.70 -4.81
CA THR A 137 -14.61 8.62 -4.91
C THR A 137 -14.34 9.51 -6.11
N HIS A 138 -15.22 9.44 -7.07
CA HIS A 138 -15.10 10.27 -8.26
C HIS A 138 -15.70 11.63 -8.03
N LEU A 139 -14.95 12.63 -8.39
CA LEU A 139 -15.44 14.01 -8.37
C LEU A 139 -15.38 14.54 -9.77
N THR A 140 -16.48 14.96 -10.25
CA THR A 140 -16.54 15.55 -11.57
C THR A 140 -16.06 16.99 -11.53
#